data_bb95f8610073d4183280aa146d2d433f
#
_entry.id   bb95f8610073d4183280aa146d2d433f
#
_cell.length_a   1.000
_cell.length_b   1.000
_cell.length_c   1.000
_cell.angle_alpha   90.00
_cell.angle_beta   90.00
_cell.angle_gamma   90.00
#
_symmetry.space_group_name_H-M   'P 1'
#
loop_
_entity.id
_entity.type
_entity.pdbx_description
1 polymer ?
#
loop_
_entity_poly.entity_id
_entity_poly.type
_entity_poly.pdbx_seq_one_letter_code
_entity_poly.pdbx_strand_id
1 'polypeptide(L)'
;MTSTVTISIDVPNLEQGVLFYTRAFGFTKKAEPIPGLAVLHGLNVELCLLEKAPGSRPSIGTSDLRRYERHWTPVHMDIHVDDLQSALGRAIEAGAVKEQVFENPEHGSAAFCSDPFGHGFCLIERRKKGGAAA
;
A
#
# COMPACT_ATOMS: atom_id res chain seq x y z
N MET A 1 -1.80 25.47 -14.62
CA MET A 1 -2.12 24.08 -14.30
C MET A 1 -1.18 23.57 -13.21
N THR A 2 -1.72 22.92 -12.24
CA THR A 2 -0.95 22.38 -11.11
C THR A 2 -0.50 20.96 -11.41
N SER A 3 0.74 20.66 -11.11
CA SER A 3 1.25 19.29 -11.24
C SER A 3 0.60 18.39 -10.20
N THR A 4 0.42 17.13 -10.55
CA THR A 4 -0.15 16.13 -9.65
C THR A 4 0.75 14.90 -9.62
N VAL A 5 0.50 14.04 -8.66
CA VAL A 5 1.24 12.80 -8.49
C VAL A 5 0.28 11.64 -8.36
N THR A 6 0.58 10.55 -9.04
CA THR A 6 -0.06 9.26 -8.77
C THR A 6 1.02 8.26 -8.35
N ILE A 7 0.62 7.23 -7.63
CA ILE A 7 1.53 6.15 -7.24
C ILE A 7 1.11 4.91 -8.02
N SER A 8 2.06 4.29 -8.70
CA SER A 8 1.79 3.06 -9.46
C SER A 8 2.38 1.86 -8.73
N ILE A 9 1.61 0.80 -8.65
CA ILE A 9 2.00 -0.45 -8.00
C ILE A 9 1.75 -1.59 -8.96
N ASP A 10 2.78 -2.40 -9.21
CA ASP A 10 2.62 -3.61 -10.02
C ASP A 10 1.95 -4.70 -9.20
N VAL A 11 1.02 -5.43 -9.82
CA VAL A 11 0.38 -6.59 -9.22
C VAL A 11 0.33 -7.71 -10.23
N PRO A 12 0.41 -8.98 -9.79
CA PRO A 12 0.36 -10.10 -10.74
C PRO A 12 -1.05 -10.39 -11.26
N ASN A 13 -2.08 -9.93 -10.56
CA ASN A 13 -3.47 -10.12 -10.92
C ASN A 13 -4.23 -8.87 -10.54
N LEU A 14 -4.83 -8.19 -11.52
CA LEU A 14 -5.47 -6.90 -11.30
C LEU A 14 -6.65 -6.99 -10.34
N GLU A 15 -7.49 -8.00 -10.51
CA GLU A 15 -8.66 -8.18 -9.66
C GLU A 15 -8.28 -8.36 -8.19
N GLN A 16 -7.27 -9.16 -7.93
CA GLN A 16 -6.76 -9.38 -6.57
C GLN A 16 -6.16 -8.10 -6.01
N GLY A 17 -5.46 -7.33 -6.84
CA GLY A 17 -4.88 -6.06 -6.42
C GLY A 17 -5.95 -5.06 -6.02
N VAL A 18 -6.96 -4.89 -6.86
CA VAL A 18 -8.09 -4.00 -6.57
C VAL A 18 -8.77 -4.43 -5.27
N LEU A 19 -9.00 -5.72 -5.12
CA LEU A 19 -9.67 -6.26 -3.94
C LEU A 19 -8.89 -5.97 -2.65
N PHE A 20 -7.58 -6.18 -2.68
CA PHE A 20 -6.75 -5.91 -1.51
C PHE A 20 -6.81 -4.44 -1.10
N TYR A 21 -6.52 -3.54 -2.04
CA TYR A 21 -6.43 -2.11 -1.71
C TYR A 21 -7.78 -1.52 -1.36
N THR A 22 -8.85 -2.05 -1.91
CA THR A 22 -10.21 -1.65 -1.53
C THR A 22 -10.53 -2.09 -0.10
N ARG A 23 -10.27 -3.34 0.23
CA ARG A 23 -10.61 -3.88 1.55
C ARG A 23 -9.69 -3.40 2.66
N ALA A 24 -8.40 -3.34 2.37
CA ALA A 24 -7.41 -2.96 3.40
C ALA A 24 -7.49 -1.49 3.77
N PHE A 25 -7.66 -0.61 2.78
CA PHE A 25 -7.49 0.83 2.99
C PHE A 25 -8.68 1.67 2.55
N GLY A 26 -9.73 1.07 2.02
CA GLY A 26 -10.91 1.80 1.61
C GLY A 26 -10.80 2.52 0.28
N PHE A 27 -9.84 2.14 -0.57
CA PHE A 27 -9.78 2.69 -1.92
C PHE A 27 -11.01 2.29 -2.72
N THR A 28 -11.39 3.13 -3.66
CA THR A 28 -12.49 2.88 -4.59
C THR A 28 -11.94 2.88 -6.01
N LYS A 29 -12.31 1.88 -6.78
CA LYS A 29 -11.93 1.82 -8.19
C LYS A 29 -12.66 2.92 -8.95
N LYS A 30 -11.90 3.78 -9.61
CA LYS A 30 -12.41 4.93 -10.34
C LYS A 30 -12.54 4.63 -11.83
N ALA A 31 -11.60 3.91 -12.42
CA ALA A 31 -11.54 3.66 -13.85
C ALA A 31 -10.61 2.51 -14.19
N GLU A 32 -10.81 1.95 -15.38
CA GLU A 32 -9.86 1.06 -16.05
C GLU A 32 -9.64 1.62 -17.46
N PRO A 33 -8.78 2.63 -17.61
CA PRO A 33 -8.64 3.31 -18.90
C PRO A 33 -8.09 2.42 -20.02
N ILE A 34 -7.31 1.40 -19.65
CA ILE A 34 -6.84 0.38 -20.59
C ILE A 34 -6.83 -0.97 -19.87
N PRO A 35 -6.83 -2.09 -20.61
CA PRO A 35 -6.71 -3.41 -19.98
C PRO A 35 -5.44 -3.51 -19.12
N GLY A 36 -5.58 -4.03 -17.92
CA GLY A 36 -4.45 -4.22 -17.02
C GLY A 36 -4.08 -3.01 -16.18
N LEU A 37 -4.83 -1.91 -16.28
CA LEU A 37 -4.59 -0.70 -15.50
C LEU A 37 -5.86 -0.29 -14.77
N ALA A 38 -5.84 -0.29 -13.45
CA ALA A 38 -6.94 0.20 -12.63
C ALA A 38 -6.50 1.45 -11.90
N VAL A 39 -7.33 2.48 -11.94
CA VAL A 39 -7.12 3.71 -11.18
C VAL A 39 -8.00 3.67 -9.95
N LEU A 40 -7.39 3.75 -8.78
CA LEU A 40 -8.08 3.75 -7.50
C LEU A 40 -7.96 5.13 -6.86
N HIS A 41 -8.98 5.51 -6.14
CA HIS A 41 -9.01 6.77 -5.40
C HIS A 41 -9.30 6.49 -3.94
N GLY A 42 -8.53 7.10 -3.06
CA GLY A 42 -8.75 6.94 -1.63
C GLY A 42 -7.67 7.63 -0.82
N LEU A 43 -7.92 7.75 0.49
CA LEU A 43 -7.04 8.51 1.35
C LEU A 43 -6.84 9.91 0.74
N ASN A 44 -5.61 10.30 0.46
CA ASN A 44 -5.34 11.58 -0.23
C ASN A 44 -4.50 11.38 -1.48
N VAL A 45 -4.71 10.25 -2.19
CA VAL A 45 -3.85 9.89 -3.33
C VAL A 45 -4.65 9.10 -4.35
N GLU A 46 -4.19 9.16 -5.61
CA GLU A 46 -4.62 8.21 -6.64
C GLU A 46 -3.57 7.13 -6.79
N LEU A 47 -4.04 5.89 -6.80
CA LEU A 47 -3.24 4.69 -6.96
C LEU A 47 -3.54 4.08 -8.32
N CYS A 48 -2.49 3.79 -9.08
CA CYS A 48 -2.64 3.03 -10.33
C CYS A 48 -2.10 1.62 -10.10
N LEU A 49 -2.96 0.63 -10.27
CA LEU A 49 -2.53 -0.76 -10.21
C LEU A 49 -2.30 -1.25 -11.63
N LEU A 50 -1.11 -1.82 -11.86
CA LEU A 50 -0.70 -2.30 -13.16
C LEU A 50 -0.53 -3.81 -13.10
N GLU A 51 -1.29 -4.53 -13.92
CA GLU A 51 -1.11 -5.98 -14.01
C GLU A 51 0.13 -6.29 -14.82
N LYS A 52 1.11 -6.90 -14.18
CA LYS A 52 2.39 -7.24 -14.79
C LYS A 52 2.75 -8.66 -14.41
N ALA A 53 3.07 -9.46 -15.39
CA ALA A 53 3.38 -10.88 -15.16
C ALA A 53 4.66 -11.05 -14.33
N PRO A 54 4.68 -12.04 -13.41
CA PRO A 54 5.93 -12.43 -12.76
C PRO A 54 6.97 -12.81 -13.81
N GLY A 55 8.23 -12.43 -13.58
CA GLY A 55 9.31 -12.74 -14.51
C GLY A 55 9.41 -11.77 -15.68
N SER A 56 8.52 -10.79 -15.81
CA SER A 56 8.62 -9.79 -16.88
C SER A 56 9.63 -8.72 -16.52
N ARG A 57 10.19 -8.10 -17.55
CA ARG A 57 11.22 -7.05 -17.39
C ARG A 57 10.54 -5.70 -17.17
N PRO A 58 10.88 -4.96 -16.10
CA PRO A 58 10.25 -3.67 -15.86
C PRO A 58 10.68 -2.58 -16.84
N SER A 59 11.88 -2.67 -17.40
CA SER A 59 12.38 -1.70 -18.35
C SER A 59 13.54 -2.29 -19.15
N ILE A 60 13.83 -1.69 -20.29
CA ILE A 60 14.95 -2.12 -21.11
C ILE A 60 16.32 -1.78 -20.49
N GLY A 61 16.32 -0.88 -19.51
CA GLY A 61 17.54 -0.42 -18.86
C GLY A 61 18.01 -1.30 -17.70
N THR A 62 17.35 -2.41 -17.41
CA THR A 62 17.71 -3.27 -16.29
C THR A 62 17.60 -4.73 -16.68
N SER A 63 18.42 -5.56 -16.00
CA SER A 63 18.31 -7.02 -16.09
C SER A 63 17.40 -7.61 -15.00
N ASP A 64 16.90 -6.78 -14.08
CA ASP A 64 16.00 -7.25 -13.04
C ASP A 64 14.70 -7.72 -13.67
N LEU A 65 14.11 -8.73 -13.04
CA LEU A 65 12.80 -9.26 -13.44
C LEU A 65 11.82 -9.04 -12.30
N ARG A 66 10.55 -8.84 -12.66
CA ARG A 66 9.51 -8.70 -11.64
C ARG A 66 9.34 -9.98 -10.86
N ARG A 67 9.24 -9.83 -9.55
CA ARG A 67 8.88 -10.92 -8.65
C ARG A 67 7.98 -10.37 -7.56
N TYR A 68 7.06 -11.18 -7.07
CA TYR A 68 6.05 -10.76 -6.10
C TYR A 68 6.25 -11.41 -4.73
N GLU A 69 7.44 -11.89 -4.48
CA GLU A 69 7.83 -12.29 -3.13
C GLU A 69 8.37 -11.09 -2.37
N ARG A 70 8.28 -11.13 -1.07
CA ARG A 70 8.71 -10.02 -0.22
C ARG A 70 10.20 -9.76 -0.39
N HIS A 71 10.55 -8.52 -0.70
CA HIS A 71 11.93 -8.06 -0.77
C HIS A 71 11.97 -6.59 -0.38
N TRP A 72 13.12 -6.11 0.01
CA TRP A 72 13.29 -4.72 0.39
C TRP A 72 13.21 -3.81 -0.83
N THR A 73 12.50 -2.70 -0.65
CA THR A 73 12.47 -1.63 -1.65
C THR A 73 12.75 -0.31 -0.94
N PRO A 74 13.47 0.62 -1.59
CA PRO A 74 13.80 1.89 -0.95
C PRO A 74 12.61 2.86 -0.82
N VAL A 75 11.52 2.57 -1.51
CA VAL A 75 10.30 3.39 -1.47
C VAL A 75 9.16 2.56 -0.94
N HIS A 76 8.41 3.11 -0.01
CA HIS A 76 7.20 2.47 0.52
C HIS A 76 6.20 3.54 0.93
N MET A 77 4.96 3.15 1.14
CA MET A 77 3.94 4.07 1.61
C MET A 77 3.84 3.99 3.13
N ASP A 78 3.73 5.14 3.76
CA ASP A 78 3.35 5.26 5.16
C ASP A 78 1.91 5.74 5.21
N ILE A 79 1.03 4.92 5.74
CA ILE A 79 -0.38 5.23 5.84
C ILE A 79 -0.67 5.63 7.28
N HIS A 80 -1.07 6.86 7.47
CA HIS A 80 -1.35 7.40 8.80
C HIS A 80 -2.79 7.13 9.17
N VAL A 81 -2.99 6.49 10.31
CA VAL A 81 -4.29 6.02 10.77
C VAL A 81 -4.58 6.52 12.17
N ASP A 82 -5.85 6.56 12.55
CA ASP A 82 -6.23 6.98 13.89
C ASP A 82 -6.12 5.85 14.91
N ASP A 83 -6.36 4.62 14.48
CA ASP A 83 -6.34 3.44 15.34
C ASP A 83 -5.57 2.33 14.66
N LEU A 84 -4.36 2.06 15.15
CA LEU A 84 -3.47 1.07 14.56
C LEU A 84 -4.06 -0.34 14.60
N GLN A 85 -4.67 -0.71 15.73
CA GLN A 85 -5.23 -2.05 15.89
C GLN A 85 -6.31 -2.33 14.86
N SER A 86 -7.24 -1.38 14.67
CA SER A 86 -8.31 -1.53 13.69
C SER A 86 -7.77 -1.57 12.26
N ALA A 87 -6.86 -0.66 11.94
CA ALA A 87 -6.29 -0.59 10.58
C ALA A 87 -5.49 -1.86 10.26
N LEU A 88 -4.69 -2.32 11.21
CA LEU A 88 -3.90 -3.53 11.05
C LEU A 88 -4.80 -4.75 10.87
N GLY A 89 -5.87 -4.84 11.67
CA GLY A 89 -6.83 -5.94 11.55
C GLY A 89 -7.47 -5.99 10.17
N ARG A 90 -7.88 -4.84 9.64
CA ARG A 90 -8.46 -4.79 8.28
C ARG A 90 -7.45 -5.19 7.23
N ALA A 91 -6.22 -4.72 7.34
CA ALA A 91 -5.18 -5.05 6.38
C ALA A 91 -4.87 -6.55 6.38
N ILE A 92 -4.72 -7.15 7.56
CA ILE A 92 -4.45 -8.59 7.70
C ILE A 92 -5.62 -9.40 7.13
N GLU A 93 -6.84 -9.01 7.44
CA GLU A 93 -8.03 -9.71 6.93
C GLU A 93 -8.10 -9.65 5.40
N ALA A 94 -7.63 -8.55 4.81
CA ALA A 94 -7.58 -8.40 3.37
C ALA A 94 -6.42 -9.17 2.71
N GLY A 95 -5.44 -9.64 3.50
CA GLY A 95 -4.34 -10.44 2.99
C GLY A 95 -2.95 -9.90 3.28
N ALA A 96 -2.82 -8.80 4.02
CA ALA A 96 -1.51 -8.27 4.40
C ALA A 96 -0.81 -9.18 5.41
N VAL A 97 0.50 -9.11 5.40
CA VAL A 97 1.34 -9.79 6.38
C VAL A 97 1.91 -8.74 7.34
N LYS A 98 1.69 -8.97 8.64
CA LYS A 98 2.31 -8.14 9.67
C LYS A 98 3.74 -8.61 9.87
N GLU A 99 4.70 -7.71 9.70
CA GLU A 99 6.12 -8.05 9.85
C GLU A 99 6.64 -7.64 11.21
N GLN A 100 6.34 -6.44 11.65
CA GLN A 100 6.83 -5.95 12.94
C GLN A 100 5.95 -4.82 13.44
N VAL A 101 5.78 -4.74 14.75
CA VAL A 101 5.05 -3.62 15.39
C VAL A 101 6.00 -2.93 16.36
N PHE A 102 6.03 -1.61 16.27
CA PHE A 102 6.74 -0.74 17.20
C PHE A 102 5.73 0.03 18.02
N GLU A 103 5.90 0.02 19.32
CA GLU A 103 5.07 0.82 20.22
C GLU A 103 5.92 1.92 20.81
N ASN A 104 5.53 3.15 20.56
CA ASN A 104 6.24 4.32 21.06
C ASN A 104 5.24 5.27 21.73
N PRO A 105 5.26 5.36 23.06
CA PRO A 105 4.31 6.22 23.77
C PRO A 105 4.41 7.68 23.43
N GLU A 106 5.58 8.15 23.00
CA GLU A 106 5.80 9.57 22.70
C GLU A 106 5.46 9.94 21.26
N HIS A 107 5.78 9.06 20.31
CA HIS A 107 5.69 9.39 18.89
C HIS A 107 4.61 8.61 18.15
N GLY A 108 3.89 7.74 18.84
CA GLY A 108 2.89 6.90 18.23
C GLY A 108 3.45 5.54 17.84
N SER A 109 2.56 4.64 17.51
CA SER A 109 2.90 3.25 17.18
C SER A 109 2.87 3.05 15.68
N ALA A 110 3.63 2.07 15.20
CA ALA A 110 3.69 1.75 13.79
C ALA A 110 3.73 0.25 13.57
N ALA A 111 3.17 -0.20 12.47
CA ALA A 111 3.26 -1.59 12.03
C ALA A 111 3.90 -1.63 10.66
N PHE A 112 4.94 -2.43 10.52
CA PHE A 112 5.57 -2.75 9.24
C PHE A 112 4.86 -3.95 8.67
N CYS A 113 4.40 -3.83 7.43
CA CYS A 113 3.60 -4.85 6.77
C CYS A 113 4.04 -5.03 5.33
N SER A 114 3.53 -6.08 4.70
CA SER A 114 3.58 -6.22 3.26
C SER A 114 2.19 -6.56 2.73
N ASP A 115 1.93 -6.15 1.49
CA ASP A 115 0.71 -6.54 0.82
C ASP A 115 0.84 -7.98 0.31
N PRO A 116 -0.22 -8.58 -0.25
CA PRO A 116 -0.14 -9.98 -0.72
C PRO A 116 0.84 -10.20 -1.86
N PHE A 117 1.34 -9.12 -2.45
CA PHE A 117 2.20 -9.18 -3.63
C PHE A 117 3.67 -8.85 -3.31
N GLY A 118 4.01 -8.79 -2.03
CA GLY A 118 5.38 -8.58 -1.60
C GLY A 118 5.82 -7.14 -1.43
N HIS A 119 4.90 -6.18 -1.55
CA HIS A 119 5.23 -4.75 -1.41
C HIS A 119 5.10 -4.32 0.05
N GLY A 120 6.16 -3.70 0.57
CA GLY A 120 6.15 -3.20 1.94
C GLY A 120 5.36 -1.92 2.09
N PHE A 121 4.68 -1.77 3.21
CA PHE A 121 4.04 -0.53 3.62
C PHE A 121 4.03 -0.45 5.14
N CYS A 122 3.82 0.74 5.65
CA CYS A 122 3.72 0.98 7.10
C CYS A 122 2.36 1.57 7.43
N LEU A 123 1.81 1.14 8.56
CA LEU A 123 0.68 1.81 9.18
C LEU A 123 1.23 2.58 10.37
N ILE A 124 0.93 3.86 10.45
CA ILE A 124 1.44 4.72 11.51
C ILE A 124 0.27 5.33 12.25
N GLU A 125 0.18 5.08 13.56
CA GLU A 125 -0.87 5.66 14.36
C GLU A 125 -0.56 7.11 14.67
N ARG A 126 -1.48 7.98 14.32
CA ARG A 126 -1.33 9.39 14.60
C ARG A 126 -1.47 9.65 16.09
N ARG A 127 -0.59 10.47 16.63
CA ARG A 127 -0.68 10.88 18.01
C ARG A 127 -1.92 11.73 18.22
N LYS A 128 -2.74 11.36 19.21
CA LYS A 128 -3.97 12.11 19.51
C LYS A 128 -3.61 13.46 20.11
N LYS A 129 -4.08 14.55 19.49
CA LYS A 129 -3.78 15.89 19.94
C LYS A 129 -4.19 16.12 21.40
N GLY A 130 -5.44 15.94 21.74
CA GLY A 130 -5.92 16.16 23.08
C GLY A 130 -5.32 15.20 24.08
N GLY A 131 -5.23 13.95 23.72
CA GLY A 131 -4.64 12.93 24.55
C GLY A 131 -3.17 13.15 24.75
N ALA A 132 -2.50 13.69 23.74
CA ALA A 132 -1.09 14.00 23.83
C ALA A 132 -0.83 15.21 24.72
N ALA A 133 -1.69 16.19 24.61
CA ALA A 133 -1.61 17.39 25.45
C ALA A 133 -2.02 17.07 26.89
N ALA A 134 -2.81 16.07 27.02
CA ALA A 134 -3.22 15.64 28.34
C ALA A 134 -2.08 14.93 29.04
#